data_1ec562561b47d9cd9afec9afda0f1508
#
_entry.id   1ec562561b47d9cd9afec9afda0f1508
#
_cell.length_a   1.000
_cell.length_b   1.000
_cell.length_c   1.000
_cell.angle_alpha   90.00
_cell.angle_beta   90.00
_cell.angle_gamma   90.00
#
_symmetry.space_group_name_H-M   'P 1'
#
loop_
_entity.id
_entity.type
_entity.pdbx_description
1 polymer ?
#
loop_
_entity_poly.entity_id
_entity_poly.type
_entity_poly.pdbx_seq_one_letter_code
_entity_poly.pdbx_strand_id
1 'polypeptide(L)'
;EKLSGSDLNYNDKGSTTIDHYKINNYAKEVNGNIDLRKALVKSSNTYFADQVQKIGVDSMIDVSKRFMFGQEIPFELKTAISPIPYNDKTTALELGTAAFGQGKDLVTPLQVALYTSAIANGGNMMKPHIVSEILDPSGKIIEKVTPEVLSKVADKKIMDTMKDYLKSSGDRNFAGFVKGKKVAGKTGTAEKTKDKIHSWVTVFYPVDNPTIVCTAFFEEENKIAAEMIPLVKKLVNKAIELGY
;
A
#
# COMPACT_ATOMS: atom_id res chain seq x y z
N GLU A 1 -11.32 9.66 -6.87
CA GLU A 1 -11.52 10.78 -7.81
C GLU A 1 -12.66 10.53 -8.81
N LYS A 2 -12.72 9.34 -9.46
CA LYS A 2 -13.80 8.99 -10.43
C LYS A 2 -15.13 8.59 -9.79
N LEU A 3 -15.09 8.01 -8.59
CA LEU A 3 -16.27 7.56 -7.86
C LEU A 3 -16.46 8.39 -6.60
N SER A 4 -17.68 8.70 -6.24
CA SER A 4 -18.02 9.46 -5.04
C SER A 4 -19.40 9.09 -4.51
N GLY A 5 -19.65 9.43 -3.23
CA GLY A 5 -20.97 9.25 -2.61
C GLY A 5 -21.50 7.82 -2.68
N SER A 6 -22.70 7.64 -3.21
CA SER A 6 -23.37 6.33 -3.32
C SER A 6 -22.65 5.34 -4.24
N ASP A 7 -21.82 5.83 -5.19
CA ASP A 7 -21.07 4.96 -6.09
C ASP A 7 -20.06 4.08 -5.35
N LEU A 8 -19.66 4.50 -4.15
CA LEU A 8 -18.75 3.76 -3.28
C LEU A 8 -19.45 2.72 -2.41
N ASN A 9 -20.79 2.63 -2.45
CA ASN A 9 -21.54 1.61 -1.72
C ASN A 9 -21.59 0.29 -2.49
N TYR A 10 -21.47 -0.81 -1.78
CA TYR A 10 -21.46 -2.15 -2.35
C TYR A 10 -22.08 -3.14 -1.38
N ASN A 11 -22.88 -4.08 -1.90
CA ASN A 11 -23.42 -5.20 -1.13
C ASN A 11 -22.51 -6.42 -1.27
N ASP A 12 -21.59 -6.57 -0.33
CA ASP A 12 -20.61 -7.66 -0.30
C ASP A 12 -21.24 -8.97 0.19
N LYS A 13 -21.48 -9.88 -0.75
CA LYS A 13 -22.07 -11.21 -0.53
C LYS A 13 -21.01 -12.30 -0.30
N GLY A 14 -19.74 -11.93 -0.08
CA GLY A 14 -18.62 -12.87 0.10
C GLY A 14 -18.06 -13.42 -1.20
N SER A 15 -18.74 -13.23 -2.32
CA SER A 15 -18.26 -13.57 -3.66
C SER A 15 -18.88 -12.69 -4.73
N THR A 16 -18.16 -12.48 -5.84
CA THR A 16 -18.64 -11.85 -7.08
C THR A 16 -18.16 -12.64 -8.29
N THR A 17 -18.73 -12.41 -9.46
CA THR A 17 -18.35 -13.09 -10.70
C THR A 17 -17.96 -12.04 -11.74
N ILE A 18 -16.79 -12.19 -12.36
CA ILE A 18 -16.30 -11.38 -13.46
C ILE A 18 -15.86 -12.32 -14.58
N ASP A 19 -16.33 -12.12 -15.79
CA ASP A 19 -16.02 -12.96 -16.96
C ASP A 19 -16.18 -14.46 -16.68
N HIS A 20 -17.28 -14.85 -16.02
CA HIS A 20 -17.61 -16.23 -15.59
C HIS A 20 -16.71 -16.81 -14.48
N TYR A 21 -15.68 -16.06 -14.00
CA TYR A 21 -14.83 -16.49 -12.90
C TYR A 21 -15.31 -15.94 -11.56
N LYS A 22 -15.36 -16.84 -10.58
CA LYS A 22 -15.78 -16.48 -9.23
C LYS A 22 -14.61 -15.97 -8.39
N ILE A 23 -14.73 -14.73 -7.93
CA ILE A 23 -13.80 -14.10 -6.96
C ILE A 23 -14.46 -14.19 -5.58
N ASN A 24 -13.70 -14.64 -4.58
CA ASN A 24 -14.17 -14.77 -3.21
C ASN A 24 -13.40 -13.84 -2.26
N ASN A 25 -14.05 -13.41 -1.21
CA ASN A 25 -13.36 -12.89 -0.03
C ASN A 25 -12.61 -14.01 0.69
N TYR A 26 -11.62 -13.65 1.50
CA TYR A 26 -10.96 -14.61 2.40
C TYR A 26 -12.03 -15.34 3.25
N ALA A 27 -11.91 -16.66 3.36
CA ALA A 27 -12.89 -17.52 4.03
C ALA A 27 -14.37 -17.32 3.58
N LYS A 28 -14.59 -16.71 2.40
CA LYS A 28 -15.91 -16.33 1.88
C LYS A 28 -16.70 -15.41 2.83
N GLU A 29 -16.00 -14.56 3.61
CA GLU A 29 -16.64 -13.64 4.57
C GLU A 29 -17.65 -12.73 3.85
N VAL A 30 -18.87 -12.67 4.36
CA VAL A 30 -19.94 -11.79 3.89
C VAL A 30 -19.92 -10.51 4.73
N ASN A 31 -19.70 -9.36 4.11
CA ASN A 31 -19.59 -8.08 4.82
C ASN A 31 -20.89 -7.23 4.75
N GLY A 32 -21.87 -7.64 3.94
CA GLY A 32 -23.13 -6.91 3.75
C GLY A 32 -22.93 -5.57 3.04
N ASN A 33 -23.67 -4.56 3.43
CA ASN A 33 -23.53 -3.21 2.84
C ASN A 33 -22.30 -2.51 3.39
N ILE A 34 -21.35 -2.24 2.53
CA ILE A 34 -20.06 -1.60 2.85
C ILE A 34 -19.75 -0.45 1.91
N ASP A 35 -19.02 0.51 2.42
CA ASP A 35 -18.36 1.60 1.68
C ASP A 35 -16.86 1.30 1.49
N LEU A 36 -16.14 2.21 0.84
CA LEU A 36 -14.70 2.08 0.61
C LEU A 36 -13.89 1.94 1.92
N ARG A 37 -14.26 2.67 2.99
CA ARG A 37 -13.60 2.55 4.29
C ARG A 37 -13.73 1.15 4.85
N LYS A 38 -14.96 0.62 4.91
CA LYS A 38 -15.23 -0.73 5.41
C LYS A 38 -14.57 -1.78 4.52
N ALA A 39 -14.60 -1.60 3.20
CA ALA A 39 -13.95 -2.50 2.25
C ALA A 39 -12.44 -2.60 2.50
N LEU A 40 -11.76 -1.47 2.73
CA LEU A 40 -10.33 -1.45 3.05
C LEU A 40 -10.05 -2.11 4.40
N VAL A 41 -10.83 -1.80 5.43
CA VAL A 41 -10.69 -2.38 6.79
C VAL A 41 -10.93 -3.89 6.78
N LYS A 42 -11.92 -4.35 6.02
CA LYS A 42 -12.29 -5.76 5.88
C LYS A 42 -11.43 -6.52 4.86
N SER A 43 -10.63 -5.81 4.06
CA SER A 43 -9.89 -6.38 2.92
C SER A 43 -10.82 -7.14 1.96
N SER A 44 -11.94 -6.51 1.58
CA SER A 44 -12.94 -7.14 0.70
C SER A 44 -12.42 -7.24 -0.74
N ASN A 45 -12.06 -8.44 -1.19
CA ASN A 45 -11.66 -8.69 -2.58
C ASN A 45 -12.79 -8.35 -3.55
N THR A 46 -14.03 -8.74 -3.21
CA THR A 46 -15.20 -8.57 -4.06
C THR A 46 -15.54 -7.10 -4.29
N TYR A 47 -15.36 -6.25 -3.27
CA TYR A 47 -15.53 -4.81 -3.40
C TYR A 47 -14.57 -4.23 -4.44
N PHE A 48 -13.27 -4.47 -4.26
CA PHE A 48 -12.26 -3.87 -5.15
C PHE A 48 -12.37 -4.42 -6.57
N ALA A 49 -12.61 -5.72 -6.73
CA ALA A 49 -12.80 -6.35 -8.03
C ALA A 49 -13.99 -5.79 -8.82
N ASP A 50 -15.10 -5.47 -8.12
CA ASP A 50 -16.27 -4.86 -8.74
C ASP A 50 -16.06 -3.37 -9.05
N GLN A 51 -15.57 -2.61 -8.07
CA GLN A 51 -15.46 -1.16 -8.21
C GLN A 51 -14.43 -0.74 -9.27
N VAL A 52 -13.37 -1.51 -9.47
CA VAL A 52 -12.37 -1.22 -10.50
C VAL A 52 -12.95 -1.29 -11.91
N GLN A 53 -13.99 -2.09 -12.16
CA GLN A 53 -14.66 -2.14 -13.46
C GLN A 53 -15.28 -0.79 -13.83
N LYS A 54 -15.78 -0.04 -12.85
CA LYS A 54 -16.31 1.31 -13.03
C LYS A 54 -15.22 2.36 -13.24
N ILE A 55 -14.05 2.13 -12.66
CA ILE A 55 -12.88 3.03 -12.76
C ILE A 55 -12.20 2.87 -14.12
N GLY A 56 -12.02 1.65 -14.57
CA GLY A 56 -11.41 1.27 -15.84
C GLY A 56 -9.88 1.24 -15.81
N VAL A 57 -9.32 0.55 -16.81
CA VAL A 57 -7.88 0.27 -16.92
C VAL A 57 -7.03 1.53 -17.08
N ASP A 58 -7.49 2.53 -17.84
CA ASP A 58 -6.73 3.77 -18.05
C ASP A 58 -6.46 4.52 -16.76
N SER A 59 -7.44 4.51 -15.83
CA SER A 59 -7.26 5.15 -14.53
C SER A 59 -6.31 4.38 -13.63
N MET A 60 -6.31 3.05 -13.71
CA MET A 60 -5.34 2.21 -12.99
C MET A 60 -3.92 2.49 -13.52
N ILE A 61 -3.74 2.60 -14.83
CA ILE A 61 -2.46 2.96 -15.45
C ILE A 61 -2.01 4.35 -15.01
N ASP A 62 -2.89 5.35 -15.08
CA ASP A 62 -2.57 6.72 -14.69
C ASP A 62 -2.14 6.81 -13.22
N VAL A 63 -2.93 6.24 -12.31
CA VAL A 63 -2.59 6.22 -10.87
C VAL A 63 -1.27 5.47 -10.63
N SER A 64 -1.06 4.32 -11.29
CA SER A 64 0.19 3.56 -11.15
C SER A 64 1.41 4.38 -11.58
N LYS A 65 1.31 5.12 -12.70
CA LYS A 65 2.39 6.03 -13.16
C LYS A 65 2.68 7.14 -12.15
N ARG A 66 1.64 7.72 -11.56
CA ARG A 66 1.82 8.75 -10.51
C ARG A 66 2.54 8.19 -9.29
N PHE A 67 2.36 6.93 -8.95
CA PHE A 67 3.11 6.20 -7.93
C PHE A 67 4.43 5.61 -8.42
N MET A 68 4.97 6.07 -9.57
CA MET A 68 6.26 5.64 -10.13
C MET A 68 6.35 4.16 -10.53
N PHE A 69 5.22 3.44 -10.67
CA PHE A 69 5.24 2.11 -11.29
C PHE A 69 5.67 2.20 -12.75
N GLY A 70 6.35 1.18 -13.25
CA GLY A 70 6.92 1.14 -14.58
C GLY A 70 8.16 2.01 -14.78
N GLN A 71 8.67 2.63 -13.72
CA GLN A 71 9.83 3.54 -13.76
C GLN A 71 10.90 3.09 -12.77
N GLU A 72 12.15 3.42 -13.06
CA GLU A 72 13.24 3.26 -12.10
C GLU A 72 13.10 4.30 -10.98
N ILE A 73 13.23 3.87 -9.74
CA ILE A 73 13.28 4.77 -8.58
C ILE A 73 14.70 5.34 -8.48
N PRO A 74 14.88 6.68 -8.55
CA PRO A 74 16.17 7.31 -8.34
C PRO A 74 16.64 7.09 -6.89
N PHE A 75 17.61 6.21 -6.72
CA PHE A 75 18.13 5.79 -5.42
C PHE A 75 19.62 5.44 -5.55
N GLU A 76 20.41 5.53 -4.50
CA GLU A 76 21.85 5.23 -4.54
C GLU A 76 22.13 3.74 -4.78
N LEU A 77 21.18 2.87 -4.45
CA LEU A 77 21.27 1.45 -4.71
C LEU A 77 20.39 1.08 -5.90
N LYS A 78 20.87 0.17 -6.76
CA LYS A 78 20.09 -0.35 -7.88
C LYS A 78 18.87 -1.11 -7.35
N THR A 79 17.70 -0.78 -7.86
CA THR A 79 16.43 -1.42 -7.51
C THR A 79 15.76 -2.02 -8.73
N ALA A 80 14.93 -3.04 -8.53
CA ALA A 80 14.09 -3.57 -9.59
C ALA A 80 12.92 -2.61 -9.85
N ILE A 81 12.48 -2.54 -11.10
CA ILE A 81 11.28 -1.79 -11.49
C ILE A 81 10.04 -2.60 -11.11
N SER A 82 9.09 -1.96 -10.43
CA SER A 82 7.75 -2.49 -10.23
C SER A 82 6.93 -2.23 -11.50
N PRO A 83 6.59 -3.24 -12.33
CA PRO A 83 5.97 -3.01 -13.63
C PRO A 83 4.52 -2.53 -13.51
N ILE A 84 3.99 -1.95 -14.59
CA ILE A 84 2.55 -1.77 -14.81
C ILE A 84 2.11 -2.90 -15.75
N PRO A 85 1.41 -3.93 -15.25
CA PRO A 85 1.04 -5.09 -16.08
C PRO A 85 -0.23 -4.87 -16.90
N TYR A 86 -0.78 -3.66 -16.91
CA TYR A 86 -2.04 -3.31 -17.57
C TYR A 86 -1.80 -2.61 -18.90
N ASN A 87 -2.71 -2.83 -19.85
CA ASN A 87 -2.77 -2.16 -21.16
C ASN A 87 -4.20 -2.25 -21.73
N ASP A 88 -4.39 -1.80 -22.95
CA ASP A 88 -5.66 -1.82 -23.69
C ASP A 88 -6.26 -3.21 -23.92
N LYS A 89 -5.47 -4.28 -23.74
CA LYS A 89 -5.91 -5.69 -23.85
C LYS A 89 -6.20 -6.35 -22.51
N THR A 90 -6.07 -5.61 -21.40
CA THR A 90 -6.34 -6.12 -20.06
C THR A 90 -7.81 -6.49 -19.93
N THR A 91 -8.09 -7.76 -19.62
CA THR A 91 -9.45 -8.25 -19.45
C THR A 91 -10.07 -7.75 -18.13
N ALA A 92 -11.40 -7.79 -18.03
CA ALA A 92 -12.10 -7.42 -16.82
C ALA A 92 -11.67 -8.27 -15.61
N LEU A 93 -11.41 -9.57 -15.83
CA LEU A 93 -10.90 -10.47 -14.79
C LEU A 93 -9.49 -10.09 -14.32
N GLU A 94 -8.57 -9.81 -15.25
CA GLU A 94 -7.21 -9.35 -14.91
C GLU A 94 -7.25 -8.04 -14.12
N LEU A 95 -8.06 -7.08 -14.57
CA LEU A 95 -8.24 -5.81 -13.88
C LEU A 95 -8.85 -6.02 -12.47
N GLY A 96 -9.86 -6.88 -12.38
CA GLY A 96 -10.53 -7.22 -11.11
C GLY A 96 -9.58 -7.88 -10.11
N THR A 97 -8.75 -8.82 -10.54
CA THR A 97 -7.78 -9.51 -9.68
C THR A 97 -6.66 -8.56 -9.22
N ALA A 98 -6.20 -7.71 -10.10
CA ALA A 98 -5.20 -6.69 -9.79
C ALA A 98 -5.69 -5.68 -8.73
N ALA A 99 -6.96 -5.32 -8.74
CA ALA A 99 -7.52 -4.33 -7.82
C ALA A 99 -7.43 -4.71 -6.33
N PHE A 100 -7.22 -5.99 -6.01
CA PHE A 100 -6.95 -6.44 -4.65
C PHE A 100 -5.57 -7.08 -4.46
N GLY A 101 -4.63 -6.81 -5.39
CA GLY A 101 -3.22 -7.18 -5.27
C GLY A 101 -2.92 -8.62 -5.64
N GLN A 102 -3.64 -9.17 -6.62
CA GLN A 102 -3.42 -10.51 -7.16
C GLN A 102 -3.11 -10.47 -8.65
N GLY A 103 -2.79 -11.61 -9.24
CA GLY A 103 -2.54 -11.74 -10.67
C GLY A 103 -1.11 -11.37 -11.06
N LYS A 104 -0.95 -10.40 -11.98
CA LYS A 104 0.36 -10.04 -12.55
C LYS A 104 1.05 -8.87 -11.81
N ASP A 105 0.50 -8.40 -10.69
CA ASP A 105 1.07 -7.30 -9.92
C ASP A 105 2.34 -7.75 -9.20
N LEU A 106 3.46 -7.17 -9.61
CA LEU A 106 4.76 -7.35 -8.96
C LEU A 106 5.23 -6.01 -8.40
N VAL A 107 5.66 -6.01 -7.15
CA VAL A 107 6.08 -4.80 -6.47
C VAL A 107 7.26 -5.05 -5.55
N THR A 108 8.21 -4.11 -5.53
CA THR A 108 9.34 -4.18 -4.58
C THR A 108 8.93 -3.66 -3.19
N PRO A 109 9.56 -4.14 -2.10
CA PRO A 109 9.33 -3.57 -0.77
C PRO A 109 9.62 -2.06 -0.69
N LEU A 110 10.62 -1.57 -1.43
CA LEU A 110 10.90 -0.14 -1.52
C LEU A 110 9.71 0.62 -2.14
N GLN A 111 9.14 0.11 -3.23
CA GLN A 111 7.98 0.72 -3.87
C GLN A 111 6.78 0.80 -2.92
N VAL A 112 6.53 -0.29 -2.13
CA VAL A 112 5.47 -0.30 -1.11
C VAL A 112 5.72 0.74 -0.02
N ALA A 113 6.96 0.87 0.45
CA ALA A 113 7.33 1.90 1.42
C ALA A 113 7.14 3.31 0.85
N LEU A 114 7.54 3.56 -0.40
CA LEU A 114 7.43 4.85 -1.05
C LEU A 114 5.97 5.29 -1.28
N TYR A 115 5.10 4.40 -1.79
CA TYR A 115 3.71 4.80 -1.96
C TYR A 115 2.98 4.97 -0.62
N THR A 116 3.32 4.16 0.40
CA THR A 116 2.81 4.35 1.76
C THR A 116 3.27 5.68 2.33
N SER A 117 4.55 6.04 2.13
CA SER A 117 5.12 7.34 2.49
C SER A 117 4.42 8.50 1.77
N ALA A 118 4.14 8.37 0.46
CA ALA A 118 3.41 9.40 -0.29
C ALA A 118 2.00 9.64 0.27
N ILE A 119 1.28 8.58 0.64
CA ILE A 119 -0.03 8.71 1.31
C ILE A 119 0.14 9.42 2.65
N ALA A 120 1.11 9.01 3.47
CA ALA A 120 1.40 9.60 4.76
C ALA A 120 1.82 11.08 4.64
N ASN A 121 2.52 11.45 3.57
CA ASN A 121 3.05 12.80 3.28
C ASN A 121 2.09 13.67 2.43
N GLY A 122 0.80 13.42 2.51
CA GLY A 122 -0.22 14.27 1.85
C GLY A 122 -0.15 14.28 0.32
N GLY A 123 0.39 13.22 -0.30
CA GLY A 123 0.42 13.01 -1.74
C GLY A 123 1.76 13.35 -2.42
N ASN A 124 2.76 13.77 -1.69
CA ASN A 124 4.09 13.99 -2.23
C ASN A 124 4.94 12.73 -2.06
N MET A 125 5.30 12.08 -3.15
CA MET A 125 6.25 10.97 -3.17
C MET A 125 7.66 11.52 -3.25
N MET A 126 8.44 11.33 -2.18
CA MET A 126 9.78 11.86 -2.08
C MET A 126 10.80 10.91 -2.68
N LYS A 127 11.90 11.48 -3.19
CA LYS A 127 13.08 10.72 -3.61
C LYS A 127 13.71 10.07 -2.37
N PRO A 128 13.87 8.74 -2.34
CA PRO A 128 14.55 8.08 -1.25
C PRO A 128 16.05 8.33 -1.33
N HIS A 129 16.72 8.40 -0.17
CA HIS A 129 18.17 8.49 -0.06
C HIS A 129 18.65 7.82 1.22
N ILE A 130 19.88 7.31 1.23
CA ILE A 130 20.57 6.76 2.39
C ILE A 130 21.79 7.56 2.79
N VAL A 131 22.24 8.46 1.91
CA VAL A 131 23.31 9.42 2.20
C VAL A 131 22.68 10.76 2.51
N SER A 132 22.88 11.28 3.71
CA SER A 132 22.38 12.60 4.11
C SER A 132 23.39 13.71 3.81
N GLU A 133 24.69 13.43 3.99
CA GLU A 133 25.76 14.40 3.84
C GLU A 133 27.05 13.71 3.37
N ILE A 134 27.89 14.44 2.60
CA ILE A 134 29.24 14.04 2.25
C ILE A 134 30.18 15.03 2.96
N LEU A 135 31.14 14.50 3.71
CA LEU A 135 32.11 15.29 4.46
C LEU A 135 33.52 15.15 3.87
N ASP A 136 34.34 16.20 3.99
CA ASP A 136 35.76 16.10 3.75
C ASP A 136 36.48 15.43 4.95
N PRO A 137 37.78 15.10 4.83
CA PRO A 137 38.54 14.50 5.93
C PRO A 137 38.61 15.34 7.21
N SER A 138 38.34 16.64 7.13
CA SER A 138 38.31 17.55 8.29
C SER A 138 36.94 17.58 8.98
N GLY A 139 35.91 16.89 8.41
CA GLY A 139 34.53 16.88 8.90
C GLY A 139 33.67 18.04 8.38
N LYS A 140 34.16 18.81 7.42
CA LYS A 140 33.41 19.91 6.78
C LYS A 140 32.45 19.30 5.73
N ILE A 141 31.21 19.77 5.72
CA ILE A 141 30.20 19.37 4.74
C ILE A 141 30.64 19.85 3.34
N ILE A 142 30.82 18.90 2.40
CA ILE A 142 31.05 19.15 0.98
C ILE A 142 29.71 19.23 0.25
N GLU A 143 28.82 18.29 0.57
CA GLU A 143 27.51 18.17 -0.06
C GLU A 143 26.47 17.75 1.00
N LYS A 144 25.27 18.29 0.89
CA LYS A 144 24.12 17.93 1.71
C LYS A 144 22.94 17.60 0.82
N VAL A 145 22.35 16.42 1.01
CA VAL A 145 21.15 16.01 0.26
C VAL A 145 19.97 16.86 0.70
N THR A 146 19.29 17.47 -0.27
CA THR A 146 18.04 18.20 -0.05
C THR A 146 16.85 17.36 -0.44
N PRO A 147 15.74 17.41 0.32
CA PRO A 147 14.52 16.67 -0.05
C PRO A 147 14.01 17.06 -1.43
N GLU A 148 13.73 16.06 -2.27
CA GLU A 148 13.23 16.22 -3.64
C GLU A 148 11.91 15.46 -3.79
N VAL A 149 10.90 16.10 -4.42
CA VAL A 149 9.63 15.46 -4.76
C VAL A 149 9.74 14.80 -6.12
N LEU A 150 9.57 13.48 -6.18
CA LEU A 150 9.55 12.73 -7.43
C LEU A 150 8.21 12.87 -8.16
N SER A 151 7.11 12.80 -7.39
CA SER A 151 5.77 12.84 -7.96
C SER A 151 4.76 13.38 -6.96
N LYS A 152 3.78 14.13 -7.45
CA LYS A 152 2.56 14.45 -6.72
C LYS A 152 1.48 13.44 -7.11
N VAL A 153 1.23 12.45 -6.26
CA VAL A 153 0.37 11.30 -6.58
C VAL A 153 -1.13 11.64 -6.54
N ALA A 154 -1.53 12.53 -5.62
CA ALA A 154 -2.89 13.06 -5.52
C ALA A 154 -2.92 14.30 -4.62
N ASP A 155 -4.08 14.94 -4.55
CA ASP A 155 -4.29 16.09 -3.67
C ASP A 155 -4.33 15.68 -2.19
N LYS A 156 -3.89 16.59 -1.32
CA LYS A 156 -3.84 16.39 0.13
C LYS A 156 -5.17 15.91 0.71
N LYS A 157 -6.31 16.44 0.25
CA LYS A 157 -7.64 16.05 0.72
C LYS A 157 -7.93 14.56 0.49
N ILE A 158 -7.53 14.03 -0.66
CA ILE A 158 -7.67 12.60 -1.00
C ILE A 158 -6.77 11.77 -0.09
N MET A 159 -5.52 12.20 0.09
CA MET A 159 -4.57 11.50 0.95
C MET A 159 -4.95 11.55 2.42
N ASP A 160 -5.49 12.64 2.92
CA ASP A 160 -6.02 12.71 4.29
C ASP A 160 -7.18 11.72 4.49
N THR A 161 -8.05 11.55 3.49
CA THR A 161 -9.09 10.53 3.50
C THR A 161 -8.49 9.11 3.52
N MET A 162 -7.47 8.83 2.70
CA MET A 162 -6.77 7.55 2.70
C MET A 162 -6.05 7.27 4.03
N LYS A 163 -5.42 8.28 4.63
CA LYS A 163 -4.80 8.19 5.96
C LYS A 163 -5.82 7.78 7.02
N ASP A 164 -7.01 8.38 7.02
CA ASP A 164 -8.07 8.05 7.95
C ASP A 164 -8.62 6.62 7.75
N TYR A 165 -8.69 6.15 6.49
CA TYR A 165 -9.06 4.77 6.20
C TYR A 165 -7.97 3.78 6.65
N LEU A 166 -6.70 4.09 6.40
CA LEU A 166 -5.57 3.28 6.87
C LEU A 166 -5.43 3.28 8.40
N LYS A 167 -5.79 4.38 9.08
CA LYS A 167 -5.92 4.44 10.54
C LYS A 167 -7.00 3.48 11.03
N SER A 168 -8.18 3.46 10.37
CA SER A 168 -9.26 2.54 10.70
C SER A 168 -8.85 1.06 10.50
N SER A 169 -8.06 0.77 9.45
CA SER A 169 -7.43 -0.54 9.24
C SER A 169 -6.41 -0.86 10.34
N GLY A 170 -5.64 0.13 10.75
CA GLY A 170 -4.67 0.02 11.85
C GLY A 170 -5.32 -0.28 13.20
N ASP A 171 -6.44 0.35 13.52
CA ASP A 171 -7.21 0.08 14.73
C ASP A 171 -7.65 -1.39 14.80
N ARG A 172 -7.93 -2.03 13.65
CA ARG A 172 -8.27 -3.46 13.59
C ARG A 172 -7.05 -4.38 13.73
N ASN A 173 -5.96 -4.07 13.01
CA ASN A 173 -4.86 -5.02 12.81
C ASN A 173 -3.63 -4.75 13.69
N PHE A 174 -3.45 -3.50 14.14
CA PHE A 174 -2.24 -3.03 14.83
C PHE A 174 -2.53 -2.41 16.19
N ALA A 175 -3.64 -2.78 16.83
CA ALA A 175 -3.96 -2.32 18.19
C ALA A 175 -2.82 -2.66 19.17
N GLY A 176 -2.41 -1.66 19.98
CA GLY A 176 -1.33 -1.82 20.93
C GLY A 176 0.09 -1.90 20.34
N PHE A 177 0.27 -1.52 19.07
CA PHE A 177 1.60 -1.40 18.44
C PHE A 177 2.48 -0.41 19.20
N VAL A 178 1.98 0.78 19.40
CA VAL A 178 2.60 1.81 20.24
C VAL A 178 1.68 2.06 21.42
N LYS A 179 2.22 2.04 22.64
CA LYS A 179 1.43 2.18 23.87
C LYS A 179 0.63 3.49 23.87
N GLY A 180 -0.68 3.38 23.97
CA GLY A 180 -1.59 4.53 24.02
C GLY A 180 -1.70 5.36 22.74
N LYS A 181 -1.16 4.89 21.64
CA LYS A 181 -1.16 5.58 20.33
C LYS A 181 -1.72 4.70 19.23
N LYS A 182 -2.21 5.34 18.17
CA LYS A 182 -2.70 4.68 16.96
C LYS A 182 -1.62 4.62 15.89
N VAL A 183 -1.66 3.54 15.11
CA VAL A 183 -0.80 3.30 13.95
C VAL A 183 -1.70 3.10 12.75
N ALA A 184 -1.38 3.69 11.64
CA ALA A 184 -2.09 3.46 10.38
C ALA A 184 -1.33 2.44 9.53
N GLY A 185 -2.05 1.63 8.78
CA GLY A 185 -1.40 0.65 7.92
C GLY A 185 -2.33 -0.40 7.35
N LYS A 186 -1.74 -1.33 6.61
CA LYS A 186 -2.44 -2.41 5.91
C LYS A 186 -1.62 -3.69 5.92
N THR A 187 -2.29 -4.80 6.07
CA THR A 187 -1.76 -6.15 5.82
C THR A 187 -2.14 -6.60 4.41
N GLY A 188 -1.31 -7.44 3.80
CA GLY A 188 -1.59 -8.10 2.53
C GLY A 188 -1.16 -9.55 2.56
N THR A 189 -1.90 -10.41 1.89
CA THR A 189 -1.52 -11.80 1.65
C THR A 189 -1.90 -12.12 0.20
N ALA A 190 -0.90 -12.41 -0.62
CA ALA A 190 -1.08 -12.74 -2.02
C ALA A 190 -0.73 -14.23 -2.23
N GLU A 191 -1.66 -14.98 -2.80
CA GLU A 191 -1.45 -16.39 -3.13
C GLU A 191 -0.62 -16.51 -4.42
N LYS A 192 0.51 -17.21 -4.35
CA LYS A 192 1.31 -17.58 -5.53
C LYS A 192 0.96 -18.98 -6.01
N THR A 193 0.88 -19.93 -5.08
CA THR A 193 0.43 -21.29 -5.31
C THR A 193 -0.41 -21.72 -4.10
N LYS A 194 -0.99 -22.92 -4.15
CA LYS A 194 -1.78 -23.48 -3.04
C LYS A 194 -1.02 -23.49 -1.69
N ASP A 195 0.31 -23.61 -1.74
CA ASP A 195 1.15 -23.78 -0.54
C ASP A 195 2.18 -22.64 -0.36
N LYS A 196 2.16 -21.62 -1.23
CA LYS A 196 3.09 -20.50 -1.18
C LYS A 196 2.35 -19.18 -1.26
N ILE A 197 2.55 -18.35 -0.26
CA ILE A 197 1.98 -17.01 -0.18
C ILE A 197 3.06 -15.94 -0.02
N HIS A 198 2.74 -14.76 -0.48
CA HIS A 198 3.49 -13.53 -0.22
C HIS A 198 2.76 -12.73 0.83
N SER A 199 3.42 -12.45 1.95
CA SER A 199 2.80 -11.71 3.04
C SER A 199 3.43 -10.33 3.21
N TRP A 200 2.58 -9.34 3.40
CA TRP A 200 2.93 -7.94 3.47
C TRP A 200 2.36 -7.25 4.72
N VAL A 201 3.16 -6.41 5.31
CA VAL A 201 2.71 -5.44 6.32
C VAL A 201 3.35 -4.11 5.99
N THR A 202 2.54 -3.06 5.86
CA THR A 202 3.04 -1.69 5.79
C THR A 202 2.30 -0.82 6.80
N VAL A 203 3.04 -0.01 7.54
CA VAL A 203 2.50 0.88 8.56
C VAL A 203 3.20 2.24 8.52
N PHE A 204 2.52 3.27 9.01
CA PHE A 204 3.16 4.55 9.30
C PHE A 204 2.75 5.10 10.67
N TYR A 205 3.63 5.89 11.26
CA TYR A 205 3.49 6.46 12.59
C TYR A 205 4.32 7.76 12.72
N PRO A 206 3.87 8.76 13.50
CA PRO A 206 2.51 8.96 14.03
C PRO A 206 1.48 9.13 12.90
N VAL A 207 0.17 8.96 13.20
CA VAL A 207 -0.86 9.07 12.15
C VAL A 207 -1.04 10.51 11.68
N ASP A 208 -1.01 11.47 12.61
CA ASP A 208 -1.30 12.88 12.29
C ASP A 208 -0.09 13.60 11.65
N ASN A 209 1.12 13.33 12.13
CA ASN A 209 2.37 13.86 11.57
C ASN A 209 3.38 12.72 11.37
N PRO A 210 3.25 11.93 10.29
CA PRO A 210 4.07 10.75 10.07
C PRO A 210 5.56 11.05 9.90
N THR A 211 6.39 10.34 10.67
CA THR A 211 7.85 10.38 10.57
C THR A 211 8.45 9.01 10.25
N ILE A 212 7.68 7.94 10.45
CA ILE A 212 8.14 6.57 10.24
C ILE A 212 7.20 5.89 9.25
N VAL A 213 7.76 5.22 8.25
CA VAL A 213 7.09 4.18 7.46
C VAL A 213 7.88 2.89 7.65
N CYS A 214 7.20 1.79 7.93
CA CYS A 214 7.83 0.47 8.01
C CYS A 214 7.07 -0.49 7.10
N THR A 215 7.79 -1.12 6.17
CA THR A 215 7.26 -2.15 5.28
C THR A 215 8.05 -3.44 5.50
N ALA A 216 7.34 -4.55 5.66
CA ALA A 216 7.91 -5.88 5.77
C ALA A 216 7.25 -6.82 4.77
N PHE A 217 8.04 -7.74 4.23
CA PHE A 217 7.66 -8.70 3.21
C PHE A 217 8.24 -10.09 3.54
N PHE A 218 7.39 -11.12 3.50
CA PHE A 218 7.80 -12.51 3.50
C PHE A 218 7.52 -13.12 2.14
N GLU A 219 8.59 -13.53 1.46
CA GLU A 219 8.53 -14.10 0.13
C GLU A 219 8.32 -15.61 0.19
N GLU A 220 7.27 -16.10 -0.47
CA GLU A 220 6.98 -17.53 -0.63
C GLU A 220 6.97 -18.37 0.68
N GLU A 221 6.79 -17.71 1.81
CA GLU A 221 6.64 -18.36 3.10
C GLU A 221 5.18 -18.78 3.32
N ASN A 222 4.95 -19.91 3.98
CA ASN A 222 3.60 -20.30 4.39
C ASN A 222 3.20 -19.61 5.72
N LYS A 223 3.49 -18.32 5.80
CA LYS A 223 3.21 -17.45 6.97
C LYS A 223 2.30 -16.30 6.56
N ILE A 224 1.20 -16.18 7.23
CA ILE A 224 0.26 -15.07 6.98
C ILE A 224 0.80 -13.74 7.52
N ALA A 225 0.30 -12.63 6.99
CA ALA A 225 0.74 -11.29 7.40
C ALA A 225 0.64 -11.04 8.91
N ALA A 226 -0.29 -11.69 9.62
CA ALA A 226 -0.43 -11.57 11.07
C ALA A 226 0.82 -12.01 11.85
N GLU A 227 1.59 -12.97 11.31
CA GLU A 227 2.83 -13.46 11.93
C GLU A 227 4.00 -12.46 11.82
N MET A 228 3.91 -11.51 10.89
CA MET A 228 4.89 -10.41 10.73
C MET A 228 4.64 -9.26 11.70
N ILE A 229 3.44 -9.13 12.21
CA ILE A 229 3.02 -8.02 13.08
C ILE A 229 3.96 -7.82 14.28
N PRO A 230 4.37 -8.87 15.04
CA PRO A 230 5.30 -8.68 16.17
C PRO A 230 6.67 -8.13 15.76
N LEU A 231 7.18 -8.53 14.59
CA LEU A 231 8.46 -8.01 14.07
C LEU A 231 8.33 -6.53 13.71
N VAL A 232 7.32 -6.17 12.93
CA VAL A 232 7.08 -4.77 12.52
C VAL A 232 6.85 -3.88 13.75
N LYS A 233 6.13 -4.38 14.77
CA LYS A 233 5.97 -3.70 16.05
C LYS A 233 7.31 -3.39 16.73
N LYS A 234 8.23 -4.37 16.77
CA LYS A 234 9.57 -4.17 17.34
C LYS A 234 10.36 -3.11 16.57
N LEU A 235 10.32 -3.15 15.23
CA LEU A 235 11.02 -2.18 14.39
C LEU A 235 10.49 -0.75 14.59
N VAL A 236 9.17 -0.56 14.58
CA VAL A 236 8.55 0.75 14.79
C VAL A 236 8.88 1.30 16.20
N ASN A 237 8.76 0.48 17.25
CA ASN A 237 9.10 0.94 18.61
C ASN A 237 10.59 1.25 18.74
N LYS A 238 11.47 0.48 18.06
CA LYS A 238 12.90 0.78 18.06
C LYS A 238 13.22 2.09 17.35
N ALA A 239 12.56 2.39 16.23
CA ALA A 239 12.71 3.67 15.54
C ALA A 239 12.27 4.84 16.46
N ILE A 240 11.15 4.70 17.18
CA ILE A 240 10.68 5.70 18.14
C ILE A 240 11.70 5.90 19.28
N GLU A 241 12.27 4.81 19.83
CA GLU A 241 13.33 4.90 20.85
C GLU A 241 14.58 5.65 20.36
N LEU A 242 14.87 5.58 19.06
CA LEU A 242 15.98 6.27 18.41
C LEU A 242 15.66 7.73 18.04
N GLY A 243 14.45 8.21 18.29
CA GLY A 243 14.06 9.61 18.11
C GLY A 243 13.43 9.94 16.74
N TYR A 244 13.01 8.93 15.97
CA TYR A 244 12.29 9.11 14.72
C TYR A 244 10.79 9.31 14.91
#